data_a585234afc02ada01344f0bb7d507515
#
_entry.id   a585234afc02ada01344f0bb7d507515
#
_cell.length_a   1.000
_cell.length_b   1.000
_cell.length_c   1.000
_cell.angle_alpha   90.00
_cell.angle_beta   90.00
_cell.angle_gamma   90.00
#
_symmetry.space_group_name_H-M   'P 1'
#
loop_
_entity.id
_entity.type
_entity.pdbx_description
1 polymer ?
#
loop_
_entity_poly.entity_id
_entity_poly.type
_entity_poly.pdbx_seq_one_letter_code
_entity_poly.pdbx_strand_id
1 'polypeptide(L)'
;VAHPNAKEIRYERFTHLAHAFLQSDSAGNLREDRAIPSRDLTERAHARGVKVLLSLGGAQSARVFREIVRNKESLDRYVAAVAKASGAHGYDGVDIDWEPTEGDEDRKGLAALVRALRAAFPAGIVSMAAPASDWYGRAWDVEDLRKHVDFLNVMTYDFHGPWSPHAGHNAPLRAAPDDEDAAVASVESGMAYWVERRKWPADRLNVGIPCYGRGFAVKEWHRKPAGKAAHETVAHHDVPDLLEGGWRRAWDPKVGVPTLLRASTEELISYEDTESAALKGAWAREKGYRGLFFWHIEQDWRDGDHELVRAASKTFLGR
;
A
#
# COMPACT_ATOMS: atom_id res chain seq x y z
N VAL A 1 -0.39 -3.01 -8.71
CA VAL A 1 -0.39 -4.25 -9.51
C VAL A 1 1.02 -4.80 -9.60
N ALA A 2 1.23 -6.05 -9.20
CA ALA A 2 2.57 -6.66 -9.13
C ALA A 2 2.91 -7.44 -10.41
N HIS A 3 2.01 -8.30 -10.89
CA HIS A 3 2.16 -9.09 -12.12
C HIS A 3 0.82 -9.16 -12.86
N PRO A 4 0.28 -8.03 -13.31
CA PRO A 4 -1.07 -8.03 -13.80
C PRO A 4 -1.17 -8.84 -15.08
N ASN A 5 -2.13 -9.74 -15.15
CA ASN A 5 -2.72 -10.03 -16.44
C ASN A 5 -3.48 -8.76 -16.86
N ALA A 6 -2.85 -7.92 -17.65
CA ALA A 6 -3.39 -6.63 -18.04
C ALA A 6 -4.77 -6.73 -18.70
N LYS A 7 -5.13 -7.91 -19.22
CA LYS A 7 -6.45 -8.19 -19.83
C LYS A 7 -7.57 -8.38 -18.80
N GLU A 8 -7.23 -8.75 -17.57
CA GLU A 8 -8.20 -9.06 -16.51
C GLU A 8 -8.51 -7.85 -15.62
N ILE A 9 -7.72 -6.77 -15.70
CA ILE A 9 -7.95 -5.57 -14.90
C ILE A 9 -9.26 -4.89 -15.31
N ARG A 10 -10.11 -4.60 -14.34
CA ARG A 10 -11.31 -3.78 -14.50
C ARG A 10 -10.94 -2.30 -14.43
N TYR A 11 -10.33 -1.78 -15.50
CA TYR A 11 -9.80 -0.41 -15.57
C TYR A 11 -10.81 0.66 -15.16
N GLU A 12 -12.10 0.45 -15.43
CA GLU A 12 -13.18 1.36 -15.05
C GLU A 12 -13.36 1.55 -13.53
N ARG A 13 -12.68 0.73 -12.73
CA ARG A 13 -12.66 0.84 -11.26
C ARG A 13 -11.58 1.78 -10.75
N PHE A 14 -10.64 2.17 -11.60
CA PHE A 14 -9.43 2.88 -11.21
C PHE A 14 -9.31 4.21 -11.93
N THR A 15 -8.65 5.17 -11.28
CA THR A 15 -8.15 6.40 -11.91
C THR A 15 -6.64 6.31 -12.18
N HIS A 16 -5.93 5.56 -11.33
CA HIS A 16 -4.49 5.35 -11.39
C HIS A 16 -4.15 3.89 -11.09
N LEU A 17 -3.08 3.40 -11.71
CA LEU A 17 -2.44 2.14 -11.37
C LEU A 17 -0.96 2.42 -11.03
N ALA A 18 -0.46 1.87 -9.94
CA ALA A 18 0.98 1.78 -9.66
C ALA A 18 1.47 0.39 -10.07
N HIS A 19 2.32 0.32 -11.10
CA HIS A 19 2.87 -0.94 -11.61
C HIS A 19 4.14 -1.29 -10.82
N ALA A 20 4.05 -2.22 -9.90
CA ALA A 20 5.04 -2.52 -8.86
C ALA A 20 5.68 -3.91 -9.07
N PHE A 21 6.99 -4.06 -8.97
CA PHE A 21 7.98 -3.01 -8.71
C PHE A 21 9.10 -3.07 -9.73
N LEU A 22 9.52 -1.92 -10.26
CA LEU A 22 10.74 -1.84 -11.04
C LEU A 22 11.95 -1.94 -10.11
N GLN A 23 12.74 -2.97 -10.30
CA GLN A 23 13.93 -3.26 -9.50
C GLN A 23 15.18 -2.66 -10.11
N SER A 24 16.20 -2.41 -9.28
CA SER A 24 17.52 -1.97 -9.70
C SER A 24 18.63 -2.64 -8.89
N ASP A 25 19.86 -2.49 -9.36
CA ASP A 25 21.04 -2.76 -8.55
C ASP A 25 21.49 -1.50 -7.78
N SER A 26 22.48 -1.66 -6.91
CA SER A 26 23.02 -0.55 -6.10
C SER A 26 23.87 0.46 -6.90
N ALA A 27 24.22 0.14 -8.13
CA ALA A 27 24.88 1.07 -9.05
C ALA A 27 23.89 1.93 -9.86
N GLY A 28 22.56 1.71 -9.66
CA GLY A 28 21.50 2.44 -10.36
C GLY A 28 21.13 1.89 -11.74
N ASN A 29 21.55 0.67 -12.07
CA ASN A 29 21.10 0.02 -13.30
C ASN A 29 19.77 -0.69 -13.03
N LEU A 30 18.82 -0.57 -13.95
CA LEU A 30 17.56 -1.28 -13.86
C LEU A 30 17.78 -2.79 -14.08
N ARG A 31 17.05 -3.61 -13.32
CA ARG A 31 17.02 -5.05 -13.56
C ARG A 31 15.98 -5.35 -14.63
N GLU A 32 16.36 -6.18 -15.59
CA GLU A 32 15.42 -6.64 -16.60
C GLU A 32 14.35 -7.53 -15.95
N ASP A 33 13.11 -7.19 -16.17
CA ASP A 33 11.94 -8.01 -15.85
C ASP A 33 11.05 -8.08 -17.09
N ARG A 34 10.46 -9.26 -17.34
CA ARG A 34 9.55 -9.44 -18.49
C ARG A 34 8.19 -8.78 -18.28
N ALA A 35 7.82 -8.53 -17.03
CA ALA A 35 6.54 -7.96 -16.67
C ALA A 35 6.61 -6.43 -16.51
N ILE A 36 7.73 -5.89 -16.03
CA ILE A 36 7.88 -4.49 -15.66
C ILE A 36 9.18 -3.92 -16.28
N PRO A 37 9.08 -2.85 -17.09
CA PRO A 37 7.90 -2.08 -17.49
C PRO A 37 7.04 -2.75 -18.58
N SER A 38 5.75 -2.38 -18.70
CA SER A 38 4.80 -2.97 -19.65
C SER A 38 4.07 -1.92 -20.48
N ARG A 39 4.25 -1.95 -21.80
CA ARG A 39 3.52 -1.12 -22.76
C ARG A 39 2.07 -1.60 -22.93
N ASP A 40 1.81 -2.91 -22.92
CA ASP A 40 0.45 -3.44 -23.02
C ASP A 40 -0.44 -2.95 -21.86
N LEU A 41 0.10 -2.87 -20.64
CA LEU A 41 -0.61 -2.33 -19.47
C LEU A 41 -0.96 -0.85 -19.66
N THR A 42 0.01 -0.01 -20.04
CA THR A 42 -0.19 1.43 -20.19
C THR A 42 -1.17 1.75 -21.33
N GLU A 43 -1.06 1.09 -22.47
CA GLU A 43 -1.98 1.27 -23.60
C GLU A 43 -3.42 0.91 -23.23
N ARG A 44 -3.64 -0.22 -22.54
CA ARG A 44 -4.98 -0.62 -22.07
C ARG A 44 -5.56 0.33 -21.03
N ALA A 45 -4.74 0.78 -20.12
CA ALA A 45 -5.13 1.74 -19.08
C ALA A 45 -5.53 3.08 -19.72
N HIS A 46 -4.69 3.61 -20.61
CA HIS A 46 -4.94 4.88 -21.31
C HIS A 46 -6.20 4.83 -22.18
N ALA A 47 -6.46 3.70 -22.84
CA ALA A 47 -7.71 3.49 -23.59
C ALA A 47 -8.98 3.60 -22.72
N ARG A 48 -8.82 3.57 -21.39
CA ARG A 48 -9.91 3.73 -20.41
C ARG A 48 -9.76 5.00 -19.56
N GLY A 49 -8.84 5.89 -19.91
CA GLY A 49 -8.58 7.14 -19.18
C GLY A 49 -7.87 6.96 -17.83
N VAL A 50 -7.23 5.79 -17.61
CA VAL A 50 -6.52 5.46 -16.36
C VAL A 50 -5.05 5.79 -16.50
N LYS A 51 -4.49 6.50 -15.52
CA LYS A 51 -3.06 6.82 -15.43
C LYS A 51 -2.26 5.63 -14.89
N VAL A 52 -1.03 5.45 -15.37
CA VAL A 52 -0.14 4.38 -14.89
C VAL A 52 1.17 4.97 -14.40
N LEU A 53 1.50 4.68 -13.14
CA LEU A 53 2.77 5.06 -12.52
C LEU A 53 3.71 3.86 -12.47
N LEU A 54 4.98 4.08 -12.71
CA LEU A 54 6.01 3.06 -12.53
C LEU A 54 6.46 3.09 -11.07
N SER A 55 6.14 2.05 -10.30
CA SER A 55 6.49 1.98 -8.88
C SER A 55 7.89 1.44 -8.68
N LEU A 56 8.67 2.14 -7.87
CA LEU A 56 10.11 1.97 -7.66
C LEU A 56 10.37 1.51 -6.24
N GLY A 57 11.04 0.36 -6.07
CA GLY A 57 11.45 -0.11 -4.74
C GLY A 57 10.64 -1.28 -4.22
N GLY A 58 9.78 -1.03 -3.23
CA GLY A 58 9.02 -2.03 -2.49
C GLY A 58 9.71 -2.48 -1.20
N ALA A 59 9.09 -3.42 -0.48
CA ALA A 59 9.62 -3.96 0.77
C ALA A 59 11.09 -4.39 0.63
N GLN A 60 11.93 -4.03 1.61
CA GLN A 60 13.38 -4.29 1.65
C GLN A 60 14.22 -3.51 0.61
N SER A 61 13.67 -2.49 -0.04
CA SER A 61 14.39 -1.64 -1.00
C SER A 61 15.45 -0.74 -0.37
N ALA A 62 15.40 -0.55 0.94
CA ALA A 62 16.23 0.40 1.69
C ALA A 62 17.73 0.31 1.37
N ARG A 63 18.29 -0.90 1.34
CA ARG A 63 19.73 -1.09 1.06
C ARG A 63 20.12 -0.60 -0.33
N VAL A 64 19.29 -0.88 -1.31
CA VAL A 64 19.57 -0.50 -2.71
C VAL A 64 19.47 1.01 -2.87
N PHE A 65 18.43 1.64 -2.35
CA PHE A 65 18.28 3.09 -2.42
C PHE A 65 19.37 3.84 -1.67
N ARG A 66 19.77 3.37 -0.47
CA ARG A 66 20.90 3.97 0.27
C ARG A 66 22.17 4.02 -0.56
N GLU A 67 22.51 2.94 -1.27
CA GLU A 67 23.71 2.91 -2.14
C GLU A 67 23.56 3.82 -3.36
N ILE A 68 22.39 3.83 -3.99
CA ILE A 68 22.11 4.72 -5.15
C ILE A 68 22.27 6.19 -4.76
N VAL A 69 21.70 6.63 -3.63
CA VAL A 69 21.70 8.05 -3.25
C VAL A 69 23.02 8.54 -2.66
N ARG A 70 23.87 7.64 -2.17
CA ARG A 70 25.23 7.98 -1.67
C ARG A 70 26.17 8.49 -2.76
N ASN A 71 25.94 8.08 -3.98
CA ASN A 71 26.80 8.42 -5.12
C ASN A 71 25.98 9.16 -6.17
N LYS A 72 26.38 10.40 -6.48
CA LYS A 72 25.71 11.22 -7.48
C LYS A 72 25.62 10.54 -8.85
N GLU A 73 26.67 9.84 -9.28
CA GLU A 73 26.68 9.14 -10.58
C GLU A 73 25.66 8.00 -10.62
N SER A 74 25.52 7.25 -9.50
CA SER A 74 24.51 6.17 -9.38
C SER A 74 23.11 6.75 -9.37
N LEU A 75 22.88 7.85 -8.65
CA LEU A 75 21.59 8.54 -8.62
C LEU A 75 21.22 9.07 -10.01
N ASP A 76 22.13 9.77 -10.69
CA ASP A 76 21.89 10.33 -12.02
C ASP A 76 21.60 9.20 -13.04
N ARG A 77 22.36 8.10 -12.97
CA ARG A 77 22.15 6.92 -13.83
C ARG A 77 20.80 6.29 -13.58
N TYR A 78 20.42 6.10 -12.32
CA TYR A 78 19.13 5.52 -11.93
C TYR A 78 17.98 6.35 -12.45
N VAL A 79 17.99 7.66 -12.17
CA VAL A 79 16.94 8.58 -12.59
C VAL A 79 16.81 8.64 -14.12
N ALA A 80 17.93 8.69 -14.83
CA ALA A 80 17.93 8.67 -16.29
C ALA A 80 17.38 7.34 -16.86
N ALA A 81 17.73 6.21 -16.25
CA ALA A 81 17.23 4.90 -16.66
C ALA A 81 15.72 4.76 -16.40
N VAL A 82 15.25 5.22 -15.23
CA VAL A 82 13.80 5.25 -14.90
C VAL A 82 13.03 6.14 -15.88
N ALA A 83 13.52 7.35 -16.14
CA ALA A 83 12.87 8.27 -17.08
C ALA A 83 12.81 7.68 -18.50
N LYS A 84 13.90 7.05 -18.97
CA LYS A 84 13.95 6.37 -20.26
C LYS A 84 12.95 5.21 -20.34
N ALA A 85 12.91 4.34 -19.32
CA ALA A 85 11.99 3.21 -19.25
C ALA A 85 10.53 3.68 -19.21
N SER A 86 10.23 4.68 -18.36
CA SER A 86 8.91 5.30 -18.27
C SER A 86 8.44 5.87 -19.60
N GLY A 87 9.26 6.69 -20.26
CA GLY A 87 8.92 7.28 -21.56
C GLY A 87 8.76 6.24 -22.67
N ALA A 88 9.65 5.22 -22.71
CA ALA A 88 9.57 4.15 -23.70
C ALA A 88 8.31 3.30 -23.60
N HIS A 89 7.70 3.21 -22.43
CA HIS A 89 6.51 2.37 -22.18
C HIS A 89 5.24 3.19 -21.86
N GLY A 90 5.31 4.53 -21.91
CA GLY A 90 4.14 5.40 -21.78
C GLY A 90 3.61 5.55 -20.36
N TYR A 91 4.44 5.47 -19.32
CA TYR A 91 4.00 5.77 -17.96
C TYR A 91 3.76 7.27 -17.74
N ASP A 92 2.77 7.60 -16.92
CA ASP A 92 2.38 8.97 -16.59
C ASP A 92 3.21 9.59 -15.46
N GLY A 93 4.10 8.81 -14.86
CA GLY A 93 4.94 9.23 -13.76
C GLY A 93 5.51 8.07 -12.96
N VAL A 94 5.92 8.36 -11.74
CA VAL A 94 6.55 7.37 -10.85
C VAL A 94 5.87 7.36 -9.47
N ASP A 95 5.95 6.22 -8.83
CA ASP A 95 5.60 6.00 -7.43
C ASP A 95 6.85 5.51 -6.69
N ILE A 96 7.17 6.06 -5.53
CA ILE A 96 8.40 5.77 -4.80
C ILE A 96 8.04 5.00 -3.53
N ASP A 97 8.59 3.80 -3.41
CA ASP A 97 8.36 2.93 -2.26
C ASP A 97 9.72 2.51 -1.64
N TRP A 98 10.28 3.42 -0.85
CA TRP A 98 11.53 3.19 -0.12
C TRP A 98 11.24 2.74 1.31
N GLU A 99 11.43 1.46 1.57
CA GLU A 99 11.12 0.84 2.86
C GLU A 99 12.27 0.00 3.45
N PRO A 100 12.56 0.20 4.73
CA PRO A 100 12.27 1.37 5.57
C PRO A 100 13.30 2.49 5.38
N THR A 101 12.95 3.71 5.78
CA THR A 101 13.86 4.85 5.87
C THR A 101 14.28 5.10 7.32
N GLU A 102 15.57 5.37 7.58
CA GLU A 102 16.11 5.52 8.92
C GLU A 102 17.15 6.65 9.02
N GLY A 103 17.02 7.48 10.03
CA GLY A 103 18.01 8.49 10.34
C GLY A 103 18.14 9.63 9.34
N ASP A 104 19.19 10.44 9.51
CA ASP A 104 19.40 11.65 8.71
C ASP A 104 19.99 11.38 7.32
N GLU A 105 20.72 10.29 7.14
CA GLU A 105 21.27 9.93 5.83
C GLU A 105 20.14 9.54 4.86
N ASP A 106 19.21 8.69 5.30
CA ASP A 106 18.05 8.32 4.48
C ASP A 106 17.12 9.52 4.25
N ARG A 107 16.97 10.41 5.25
CA ARG A 107 16.22 11.66 5.07
C ARG A 107 16.76 12.51 3.92
N LYS A 108 18.07 12.74 3.90
CA LYS A 108 18.74 13.50 2.85
C LYS A 108 18.71 12.77 1.51
N GLY A 109 18.93 11.46 1.55
CA GLY A 109 18.92 10.60 0.36
C GLY A 109 17.56 10.54 -0.31
N LEU A 110 16.48 10.34 0.47
CA LEU A 110 15.12 10.33 -0.03
C LEU A 110 14.73 11.68 -0.67
N ALA A 111 15.06 12.79 0.01
CA ALA A 111 14.83 14.12 -0.52
C ALA A 111 15.60 14.36 -1.84
N ALA A 112 16.85 13.90 -1.93
CA ALA A 112 17.64 13.98 -3.16
C ALA A 112 17.04 13.14 -4.30
N LEU A 113 16.63 11.90 -4.02
CA LEU A 113 15.97 11.03 -4.99
C LEU A 113 14.68 11.64 -5.52
N VAL A 114 13.82 12.12 -4.63
CA VAL A 114 12.53 12.73 -4.99
C VAL A 114 12.72 13.98 -5.84
N ARG A 115 13.65 14.87 -5.46
CA ARG A 115 13.97 16.06 -6.28
C ARG A 115 14.48 15.70 -7.66
N ALA A 116 15.37 14.70 -7.75
CA ALA A 116 15.93 14.25 -9.03
C ALA A 116 14.85 13.61 -9.93
N LEU A 117 13.97 12.79 -9.36
CA LEU A 117 12.83 12.24 -10.10
C LEU A 117 11.85 13.33 -10.52
N ARG A 118 11.48 14.29 -9.64
CA ARG A 118 10.64 15.42 -10.03
C ARG A 118 11.23 16.24 -11.18
N ALA A 119 12.55 16.46 -11.18
CA ALA A 119 13.22 17.16 -12.28
C ALA A 119 13.15 16.37 -13.59
N ALA A 120 13.21 15.04 -13.53
CA ALA A 120 13.08 14.17 -14.70
C ALA A 120 11.61 14.03 -15.18
N PHE A 121 10.63 14.25 -14.29
CA PHE A 121 9.19 14.19 -14.56
C PHE A 121 8.50 15.52 -14.25
N PRO A 122 8.85 16.64 -14.92
CA PRO A 122 8.35 17.98 -14.56
C PRO A 122 6.83 18.12 -14.69
N ALA A 123 6.21 17.41 -15.63
CA ALA A 123 4.76 17.36 -15.84
C ALA A 123 4.15 16.00 -15.45
N GLY A 124 4.96 15.05 -15.04
CA GLY A 124 4.53 13.72 -14.63
C GLY A 124 4.06 13.67 -13.18
N ILE A 125 3.38 12.61 -12.82
CA ILE A 125 2.96 12.36 -11.44
C ILE A 125 4.13 11.77 -10.65
N VAL A 126 4.37 12.30 -9.45
CA VAL A 126 5.30 11.71 -8.46
C VAL A 126 4.50 11.42 -7.21
N SER A 127 4.28 10.15 -6.91
CA SER A 127 3.65 9.70 -5.67
C SER A 127 4.64 8.93 -4.79
N MET A 128 4.25 8.69 -3.56
CA MET A 128 5.05 7.87 -2.65
C MET A 128 4.16 6.96 -1.81
N ALA A 129 4.60 5.72 -1.59
CA ALA A 129 4.09 4.89 -0.51
C ALA A 129 4.60 5.46 0.83
N ALA A 130 3.71 5.62 1.79
CA ALA A 130 4.01 6.27 3.05
C ALA A 130 3.64 5.40 4.24
N PRO A 131 4.50 5.31 5.29
CA PRO A 131 4.19 4.54 6.49
C PRO A 131 3.00 5.13 7.24
N ALA A 132 2.27 4.29 7.96
CA ALA A 132 1.13 4.73 8.78
C ALA A 132 1.53 5.26 10.17
N SER A 133 2.81 5.37 10.48
CA SER A 133 3.29 5.82 11.80
C SER A 133 4.65 6.51 11.71
N ASP A 134 5.16 6.95 12.85
CA ASP A 134 6.49 7.54 12.95
C ASP A 134 7.63 6.50 12.93
N TRP A 135 7.33 5.21 12.89
CA TRP A 135 8.34 4.14 12.87
C TRP A 135 9.48 4.48 11.90
N TYR A 136 9.19 4.67 10.63
CA TYR A 136 10.15 5.24 9.69
C TYR A 136 9.69 6.56 9.04
N GLY A 137 8.44 6.95 9.19
CA GLY A 137 7.94 8.25 8.71
C GLY A 137 8.62 9.46 9.36
N ARG A 138 9.17 9.31 10.58
CA ARG A 138 9.97 10.34 11.24
C ARG A 138 11.23 10.75 10.48
N ALA A 139 11.77 9.83 9.66
CA ALA A 139 12.95 10.09 8.84
C ALA A 139 12.66 10.94 7.57
N TRP A 140 11.43 11.37 7.32
CA TRP A 140 11.06 12.12 6.14
C TRP A 140 11.18 13.64 6.34
N ASP A 141 11.80 14.35 5.40
CA ASP A 141 11.75 15.80 5.31
C ASP A 141 10.44 16.23 4.62
N VAL A 142 9.38 16.33 5.42
CA VAL A 142 8.04 16.60 4.89
C VAL A 142 7.92 17.96 4.21
N GLU A 143 8.66 18.97 4.69
CA GLU A 143 8.61 20.32 4.11
C GLU A 143 9.20 20.34 2.69
N ASP A 144 10.27 19.58 2.49
CA ASP A 144 10.88 19.45 1.17
C ASP A 144 10.05 18.52 0.27
N LEU A 145 9.66 17.35 0.75
CA LEU A 145 8.88 16.37 -0.02
C LEU A 145 7.57 16.94 -0.55
N ARG A 146 6.84 17.76 0.24
CA ARG A 146 5.58 18.39 -0.19
C ARG A 146 5.69 19.27 -1.43
N LYS A 147 6.88 19.76 -1.75
CA LYS A 147 7.12 20.58 -2.95
C LYS A 147 7.24 19.77 -4.22
N HIS A 148 7.55 18.49 -4.08
CA HIS A 148 7.94 17.62 -5.19
C HIS A 148 7.02 16.41 -5.41
N VAL A 149 6.28 16.01 -4.39
CA VAL A 149 5.37 14.86 -4.41
C VAL A 149 3.94 15.33 -4.62
N ASP A 150 3.18 14.72 -5.50
CA ASP A 150 1.78 15.10 -5.77
C ASP A 150 0.84 14.54 -4.69
N PHE A 151 1.02 13.28 -4.29
CA PHE A 151 0.22 12.65 -3.23
C PHE A 151 0.95 11.48 -2.58
N LEU A 152 0.48 11.10 -1.39
CA LEU A 152 0.94 9.92 -0.66
C LEU A 152 -0.10 8.81 -0.69
N ASN A 153 0.37 7.58 -0.84
CA ASN A 153 -0.36 6.34 -0.61
C ASN A 153 -0.02 5.86 0.80
N VAL A 154 -0.84 6.18 1.80
CA VAL A 154 -0.54 5.84 3.20
C VAL A 154 -0.86 4.36 3.43
N MET A 155 0.14 3.55 3.74
CA MET A 155 0.03 2.12 3.98
C MET A 155 -0.64 1.81 5.32
N THR A 156 -1.94 2.07 5.42
CA THR A 156 -2.77 1.87 6.60
C THR A 156 -3.17 0.41 6.76
N TYR A 157 -2.18 -0.47 6.74
CA TYR A 157 -2.28 -1.91 6.92
C TYR A 157 -0.96 -2.46 7.49
N ASP A 158 -0.92 -3.76 7.74
CA ASP A 158 0.20 -4.43 8.39
C ASP A 158 0.51 -3.84 9.79
N PHE A 159 -0.53 -3.37 10.48
CA PHE A 159 -0.38 -2.93 11.86
C PHE A 159 0.03 -4.08 12.76
N HIS A 160 -0.52 -5.29 12.51
CA HIS A 160 -0.09 -6.53 13.10
C HIS A 160 0.11 -7.62 12.05
N GLY A 161 1.09 -8.48 12.28
CA GLY A 161 1.43 -9.60 11.42
C GLY A 161 2.29 -10.63 12.15
N PRO A 162 2.84 -11.64 11.46
CA PRO A 162 3.66 -12.68 12.08
C PRO A 162 4.89 -12.21 12.87
N TRP A 163 5.31 -10.97 12.63
CA TRP A 163 6.41 -10.28 13.34
C TRP A 163 5.99 -9.66 14.67
N SER A 164 4.67 -9.54 14.93
CA SER A 164 4.17 -8.86 16.12
C SER A 164 4.28 -9.73 17.37
N PRO A 165 4.54 -9.12 18.55
CA PRO A 165 4.65 -9.86 19.81
C PRO A 165 3.31 -10.42 20.29
N HIS A 166 2.20 -9.84 19.83
CA HIS A 166 0.83 -10.28 20.10
C HIS A 166 -0.01 -10.25 18.83
N ALA A 167 -1.11 -11.01 18.84
CA ALA A 167 -2.08 -11.02 17.77
C ALA A 167 -2.89 -9.71 17.74
N GLY A 168 -3.07 -9.14 16.57
CA GLY A 168 -3.85 -7.92 16.40
C GLY A 168 -4.42 -7.80 14.99
N HIS A 169 -5.19 -6.76 14.76
CA HIS A 169 -5.83 -6.55 13.47
C HIS A 169 -4.83 -6.07 12.41
N ASN A 170 -5.01 -6.55 11.18
CA ASN A 170 -4.21 -6.14 10.02
C ASN A 170 -4.39 -4.65 9.67
N ALA A 171 -5.64 -4.22 9.55
CA ALA A 171 -5.98 -2.85 9.13
C ALA A 171 -7.30 -2.37 9.75
N PRO A 172 -7.43 -2.30 11.09
CA PRO A 172 -8.67 -1.87 11.73
C PRO A 172 -8.94 -0.40 11.41
N LEU A 173 -10.20 -0.04 11.13
CA LEU A 173 -10.54 1.38 10.91
C LEU A 173 -10.26 2.20 12.18
N ARG A 174 -10.67 1.68 13.34
CA ARG A 174 -10.45 2.29 14.67
C ARG A 174 -9.56 1.42 15.53
N ALA A 175 -8.86 2.05 16.44
CA ALA A 175 -8.05 1.34 17.42
C ALA A 175 -8.89 0.37 18.26
N ALA A 176 -8.36 -0.84 18.46
CA ALA A 176 -8.92 -1.78 19.42
C ALA A 176 -8.60 -1.30 20.85
N PRO A 177 -9.60 -1.13 21.74
CA PRO A 177 -9.36 -0.55 23.07
C PRO A 177 -8.39 -1.36 23.94
N ASP A 178 -8.32 -2.67 23.70
CA ASP A 178 -7.50 -3.61 24.47
C ASP A 178 -6.14 -3.91 23.83
N ASP A 179 -5.82 -3.23 22.71
CA ASP A 179 -4.54 -3.36 22.02
C ASP A 179 -3.48 -2.48 22.67
N GLU A 180 -2.33 -3.06 22.99
CA GLU A 180 -1.18 -2.32 23.54
C GLU A 180 -0.67 -1.26 22.54
N ASP A 181 -0.85 -1.49 21.23
CA ASP A 181 -0.47 -0.60 20.15
C ASP A 181 -1.62 0.32 19.67
N ALA A 182 -2.73 0.39 20.41
CA ALA A 182 -3.94 1.15 20.06
C ALA A 182 -3.67 2.59 19.57
N ALA A 183 -2.65 3.25 20.11
CA ALA A 183 -2.30 4.62 19.77
C ALA A 183 -1.83 4.79 18.30
N VAL A 184 -1.36 3.71 17.66
CA VAL A 184 -0.75 3.74 16.31
C VAL A 184 -1.26 2.67 15.36
N ALA A 185 -2.03 1.70 15.85
CA ALA A 185 -2.40 0.50 15.12
C ALA A 185 -3.84 0.59 14.54
N SER A 186 -4.15 1.66 13.82
CA SER A 186 -5.42 1.80 13.10
C SER A 186 -5.31 2.71 11.87
N VAL A 187 -6.26 2.59 10.95
CA VAL A 187 -6.36 3.49 9.79
C VAL A 187 -6.52 4.94 10.26
N GLU A 188 -7.38 5.18 11.27
CA GLU A 188 -7.59 6.53 11.83
C GLU A 188 -6.29 7.12 12.38
N SER A 189 -5.52 6.36 13.18
CA SER A 189 -4.26 6.85 13.76
C SER A 189 -3.19 7.08 12.68
N GLY A 190 -3.10 6.20 11.68
CA GLY A 190 -2.15 6.35 10.58
C GLY A 190 -2.42 7.58 9.71
N MET A 191 -3.69 7.86 9.42
CA MET A 191 -4.06 9.07 8.67
C MET A 191 -3.89 10.34 9.52
N ALA A 192 -4.26 10.30 10.82
CA ALA A 192 -4.05 11.40 11.75
C ALA A 192 -2.55 11.73 11.91
N TYR A 193 -1.68 10.73 11.90
CA TYR A 193 -0.23 10.95 11.91
C TYR A 193 0.20 11.91 10.78
N TRP A 194 -0.25 11.70 9.56
CA TRP A 194 0.12 12.57 8.42
C TRP A 194 -0.55 13.93 8.49
N VAL A 195 -1.82 14.01 8.81
CA VAL A 195 -2.57 15.29 8.83
C VAL A 195 -2.19 16.14 10.04
N GLU A 196 -2.24 15.54 11.23
CA GLU A 196 -2.12 16.30 12.48
C GLU A 196 -0.68 16.50 12.92
N ARG A 197 0.16 15.46 12.84
CA ARG A 197 1.56 15.55 13.29
C ARG A 197 2.51 16.02 12.19
N ARG A 198 2.35 15.49 10.96
CA ARG A 198 3.25 15.81 9.85
C ARG A 198 2.73 16.97 8.98
N LYS A 199 1.51 17.47 9.22
CA LYS A 199 0.91 18.59 8.51
C LYS A 199 0.83 18.41 6.99
N TRP A 200 0.65 17.18 6.53
CA TRP A 200 0.40 16.90 5.11
C TRP A 200 -1.06 17.17 4.78
N PRO A 201 -1.37 17.83 3.64
CA PRO A 201 -2.76 18.13 3.26
C PRO A 201 -3.58 16.85 3.06
N ALA A 202 -4.78 16.80 3.66
CA ALA A 202 -5.65 15.62 3.58
C ALA A 202 -6.06 15.27 2.14
N ASP A 203 -6.29 16.29 1.32
CA ASP A 203 -6.64 16.19 -0.11
C ASP A 203 -5.47 15.68 -1.01
N ARG A 204 -4.33 15.38 -0.40
CA ARG A 204 -3.15 14.76 -1.04
C ARG A 204 -2.78 13.41 -0.41
N LEU A 205 -3.68 12.81 0.37
CA LEU A 205 -3.48 11.51 1.01
C LEU A 205 -4.50 10.48 0.50
N ASN A 206 -4.03 9.32 0.09
CA ASN A 206 -4.85 8.15 -0.18
C ASN A 206 -4.81 7.20 1.01
N VAL A 207 -5.97 6.67 1.40
CA VAL A 207 -6.13 5.67 2.46
C VAL A 207 -5.83 4.28 1.89
N GLY A 208 -4.92 3.54 2.52
CA GLY A 208 -4.55 2.18 2.12
C GLY A 208 -5.56 1.13 2.58
N ILE A 209 -5.91 0.22 1.69
CA ILE A 209 -6.77 -0.94 1.97
C ILE A 209 -6.03 -2.19 1.50
N PRO A 210 -5.74 -3.15 2.41
CA PRO A 210 -5.10 -4.40 2.00
C PRO A 210 -6.12 -5.32 1.32
N CYS A 211 -5.70 -6.01 0.28
CA CYS A 211 -6.49 -7.07 -0.35
C CYS A 211 -6.11 -8.45 0.22
N TYR A 212 -5.65 -8.48 1.46
CA TYR A 212 -5.22 -9.69 2.18
C TYR A 212 -5.47 -9.57 3.69
N GLY A 213 -5.55 -10.72 4.34
CA GLY A 213 -5.64 -10.84 5.78
C GLY A 213 -4.35 -11.33 6.43
N ARG A 214 -4.24 -11.13 7.75
CA ARG A 214 -3.17 -11.64 8.62
C ARG A 214 -3.75 -12.59 9.66
N GLY A 215 -3.15 -13.77 9.76
CA GLY A 215 -3.61 -14.84 10.64
C GLY A 215 -2.66 -15.13 11.80
N PHE A 216 -3.26 -15.55 12.91
CA PHE A 216 -2.57 -15.85 14.16
C PHE A 216 -3.12 -17.13 14.79
N ALA A 217 -2.22 -17.93 15.38
CA ALA A 217 -2.58 -19.11 16.18
C ALA A 217 -2.98 -18.66 17.60
N VAL A 218 -4.20 -18.14 17.75
CA VAL A 218 -4.77 -17.63 19.01
C VAL A 218 -6.28 -17.88 19.06
N LYS A 219 -6.82 -17.98 20.29
CA LYS A 219 -8.28 -18.01 20.54
C LYS A 219 -8.91 -16.62 20.60
N GLU A 220 -8.13 -15.63 21.03
CA GLU A 220 -8.57 -14.27 21.29
C GLU A 220 -7.54 -13.27 20.78
N TRP A 221 -7.99 -12.09 20.34
CA TRP A 221 -7.12 -10.99 19.97
C TRP A 221 -6.29 -10.48 21.14
N HIS A 222 -5.21 -9.82 20.87
CA HIS A 222 -4.28 -9.19 21.83
C HIS A 222 -3.62 -10.20 22.78
N ARG A 223 -3.52 -11.47 22.36
CA ARG A 223 -2.77 -12.53 23.06
C ARG A 223 -1.52 -12.89 22.27
N LYS A 224 -0.51 -13.35 23.00
CA LYS A 224 0.69 -13.91 22.38
C LYS A 224 0.32 -15.17 21.60
N PRO A 225 0.70 -15.26 20.31
CA PRO A 225 0.46 -16.46 19.52
C PRO A 225 1.13 -17.70 20.13
N ALA A 226 0.43 -18.83 20.09
CA ALA A 226 0.93 -20.10 20.58
C ALA A 226 2.04 -20.69 19.69
N GLY A 227 2.11 -20.22 18.44
CA GLY A 227 3.07 -20.63 17.43
C GLY A 227 2.76 -19.96 16.09
N LYS A 228 3.28 -20.55 15.03
CA LYS A 228 3.01 -20.12 13.67
C LYS A 228 1.58 -20.50 13.26
N ALA A 229 0.84 -19.56 12.69
CA ALA A 229 -0.46 -19.85 12.10
C ALA A 229 -0.31 -20.64 10.80
N ALA A 230 -1.28 -21.49 10.47
CA ALA A 230 -1.32 -22.17 9.18
C ALA A 230 -1.55 -21.18 8.03
N HIS A 231 -2.28 -20.08 8.32
CA HIS A 231 -2.65 -19.04 7.37
C HIS A 231 -2.12 -17.68 7.82
N GLU A 232 -0.77 -17.49 7.84
CA GLU A 232 -0.17 -16.19 8.23
C GLU A 232 -0.57 -15.04 7.30
N THR A 233 -0.83 -15.33 6.03
CA THR A 233 -1.34 -14.39 5.05
C THR A 233 -2.37 -15.09 4.17
N VAL A 234 -3.51 -14.42 3.93
CA VAL A 234 -4.61 -14.94 3.13
C VAL A 234 -5.03 -13.88 2.12
N ALA A 235 -4.98 -14.18 0.83
CA ALA A 235 -5.52 -13.29 -0.19
C ALA A 235 -7.06 -13.17 -0.06
N HIS A 236 -7.61 -12.00 -0.40
CA HIS A 236 -9.06 -11.82 -0.30
C HIS A 236 -9.83 -12.82 -1.16
N HIS A 237 -9.32 -13.13 -2.35
CA HIS A 237 -9.97 -14.08 -3.25
C HIS A 237 -10.02 -15.52 -2.70
N ASP A 238 -9.22 -15.88 -1.69
CA ASP A 238 -9.25 -17.20 -1.04
C ASP A 238 -10.27 -17.28 0.13
N VAL A 239 -10.80 -16.14 0.58
CA VAL A 239 -11.73 -16.08 1.72
C VAL A 239 -12.99 -16.94 1.52
N PRO A 240 -13.65 -16.96 0.36
CA PRO A 240 -14.80 -17.84 0.13
C PRO A 240 -14.48 -19.31 0.35
N ASP A 241 -13.32 -19.78 -0.11
CA ASP A 241 -12.90 -21.17 0.04
C ASP A 241 -12.63 -21.53 1.52
N LEU A 242 -12.13 -20.58 2.31
CA LEU A 242 -11.98 -20.74 3.76
C LEU A 242 -13.34 -20.86 4.46
N LEU A 243 -14.32 -20.03 4.06
CA LEU A 243 -15.68 -20.10 4.60
C LEU A 243 -16.34 -21.46 4.32
N GLU A 244 -16.20 -21.98 3.09
CA GLU A 244 -16.63 -23.32 2.73
C GLU A 244 -15.86 -24.41 3.52
N GLY A 245 -14.59 -24.16 3.82
CA GLY A 245 -13.71 -24.99 4.63
C GLY A 245 -13.99 -24.96 6.14
N GLY A 246 -15.08 -24.33 6.58
CA GLY A 246 -15.55 -24.32 7.97
C GLY A 246 -15.02 -23.18 8.84
N TRP A 247 -14.38 -22.19 8.25
CA TRP A 247 -14.13 -20.90 8.93
C TRP A 247 -15.44 -20.12 9.07
N ARG A 248 -15.55 -19.29 10.09
CA ARG A 248 -16.72 -18.43 10.32
C ARG A 248 -16.32 -16.98 10.37
N ARG A 249 -17.11 -16.15 9.72
CA ARG A 249 -17.00 -14.68 9.79
C ARG A 249 -17.57 -14.16 11.10
N ALA A 250 -16.86 -13.27 11.76
CA ALA A 250 -17.36 -12.42 12.82
C ALA A 250 -17.08 -10.95 12.48
N TRP A 251 -17.98 -10.06 12.86
CA TRP A 251 -17.80 -8.61 12.68
C TRP A 251 -17.57 -7.94 14.02
N ASP A 252 -16.54 -7.09 14.10
CA ASP A 252 -16.33 -6.23 15.26
C ASP A 252 -16.65 -4.76 14.91
N PRO A 253 -17.80 -4.23 15.38
CA PRO A 253 -18.19 -2.86 15.08
C PRO A 253 -17.32 -1.80 15.76
N LYS A 254 -16.56 -2.15 16.80
CA LYS A 254 -15.67 -1.22 17.49
C LYS A 254 -14.46 -0.88 16.62
N VAL A 255 -13.86 -1.88 16.02
CA VAL A 255 -12.67 -1.72 15.16
C VAL A 255 -13.01 -1.57 13.69
N GLY A 256 -14.20 -1.99 13.27
CA GLY A 256 -14.72 -1.83 11.90
C GLY A 256 -14.05 -2.74 10.87
N VAL A 257 -13.68 -3.96 11.27
CA VAL A 257 -13.16 -5.00 10.38
C VAL A 257 -13.72 -6.39 10.75
N PRO A 258 -13.81 -7.31 9.76
CA PRO A 258 -14.17 -8.68 10.00
C PRO A 258 -12.99 -9.51 10.51
N THR A 259 -13.32 -10.62 11.14
CA THR A 259 -12.42 -11.69 11.52
C THR A 259 -12.94 -13.01 10.96
N LEU A 260 -12.08 -13.83 10.37
CA LEU A 260 -12.34 -15.25 10.24
C LEU A 260 -11.85 -15.97 11.48
N LEU A 261 -12.67 -16.90 11.98
CA LEU A 261 -12.33 -17.73 13.13
C LEU A 261 -12.53 -19.21 12.82
N ARG A 262 -11.63 -20.04 13.29
CA ARG A 262 -11.71 -21.48 13.21
C ARG A 262 -11.44 -22.11 14.57
N ALA A 263 -12.50 -22.54 15.23
CA ALA A 263 -12.40 -23.07 16.61
C ALA A 263 -11.57 -24.36 16.71
N SER A 264 -11.59 -25.19 15.66
CA SER A 264 -10.86 -26.47 15.65
C SER A 264 -9.33 -26.34 15.62
N THR A 265 -8.81 -25.23 15.09
CA THR A 265 -7.37 -24.93 15.00
C THR A 265 -6.94 -23.78 15.91
N GLU A 266 -7.91 -23.13 16.60
CA GLU A 266 -7.66 -21.98 17.45
C GLU A 266 -6.95 -20.83 16.69
N GLU A 267 -7.41 -20.57 15.48
CA GLU A 267 -6.86 -19.53 14.61
C GLU A 267 -7.86 -18.42 14.38
N LEU A 268 -7.34 -17.17 14.34
CA LEU A 268 -8.05 -15.97 13.93
C LEU A 268 -7.32 -15.34 12.75
N ILE A 269 -8.07 -14.81 11.77
CA ILE A 269 -7.54 -14.02 10.64
C ILE A 269 -8.27 -12.69 10.60
N SER A 270 -7.53 -11.59 10.73
CA SER A 270 -8.04 -10.25 10.45
C SER A 270 -7.90 -9.97 8.95
N TYR A 271 -8.98 -9.53 8.30
CA TYR A 271 -9.01 -9.32 6.85
C TYR A 271 -9.95 -8.18 6.47
N GLU A 272 -10.05 -7.88 5.17
CA GLU A 272 -11.07 -6.99 4.62
C GLU A 272 -12.16 -7.79 3.92
N ASP A 273 -13.39 -7.29 4.01
CA ASP A 273 -14.50 -7.70 3.17
C ASP A 273 -15.23 -6.49 2.58
N THR A 274 -16.30 -6.73 1.84
CA THR A 274 -17.05 -5.64 1.20
C THR A 274 -17.68 -4.66 2.21
N GLU A 275 -17.99 -5.11 3.44
CA GLU A 275 -18.52 -4.25 4.50
C GLU A 275 -17.44 -3.32 5.07
N SER A 276 -16.28 -3.85 5.44
CA SER A 276 -15.17 -3.04 5.95
C SER A 276 -14.57 -2.11 4.90
N ALA A 277 -14.46 -2.58 3.66
CA ALA A 277 -14.01 -1.76 2.53
C ALA A 277 -14.97 -0.60 2.26
N ALA A 278 -16.28 -0.86 2.25
CA ALA A 278 -17.30 0.19 2.11
C ALA A 278 -17.28 1.20 3.27
N LEU A 279 -17.10 0.72 4.50
CA LEU A 279 -16.98 1.58 5.69
C LEU A 279 -15.77 2.52 5.57
N LYS A 280 -14.61 2.00 5.18
CA LYS A 280 -13.38 2.80 4.95
C LYS A 280 -13.56 3.79 3.81
N GLY A 281 -14.23 3.41 2.74
CA GLY A 281 -14.55 4.31 1.63
C GLY A 281 -15.41 5.50 2.06
N ALA A 282 -16.49 5.23 2.81
CA ALA A 282 -17.37 6.27 3.35
C ALA A 282 -16.63 7.20 4.32
N TRP A 283 -15.85 6.63 5.24
CA TRP A 283 -15.03 7.37 6.19
C TRP A 283 -13.97 8.25 5.50
N ALA A 284 -13.26 7.72 4.52
CA ALA A 284 -12.25 8.48 3.79
C ALA A 284 -12.85 9.69 3.06
N ARG A 285 -14.04 9.53 2.48
CA ARG A 285 -14.81 10.63 1.87
C ARG A 285 -15.22 11.68 2.90
N GLU A 286 -15.80 11.26 4.04
CA GLU A 286 -16.20 12.16 5.12
C GLU A 286 -15.04 13.02 5.63
N LYS A 287 -13.85 12.41 5.75
CA LYS A 287 -12.63 13.10 6.20
C LYS A 287 -11.97 13.96 5.11
N GLY A 288 -12.47 13.96 3.88
CA GLY A 288 -11.92 14.75 2.78
C GLY A 288 -10.57 14.29 2.26
N TYR A 289 -10.25 13.00 2.41
CA TYR A 289 -9.04 12.43 1.82
C TYR A 289 -9.13 12.38 0.30
N ARG A 290 -7.96 12.40 -0.37
CA ARG A 290 -7.84 12.41 -1.82
C ARG A 290 -8.46 11.19 -2.48
N GLY A 291 -8.30 10.02 -1.88
CA GLY A 291 -8.72 8.77 -2.47
C GLY A 291 -8.41 7.55 -1.61
N LEU A 292 -8.52 6.42 -2.26
CA LEU A 292 -8.19 5.11 -1.72
C LEU A 292 -7.11 4.47 -2.58
N PHE A 293 -6.24 3.62 -2.00
CA PHE A 293 -5.40 2.73 -2.79
C PHE A 293 -5.43 1.31 -2.21
N PHE A 294 -5.10 0.33 -3.03
CA PHE A 294 -5.25 -1.09 -2.69
C PHE A 294 -3.94 -1.83 -2.88
N TRP A 295 -3.51 -2.59 -1.88
CA TRP A 295 -2.36 -3.47 -1.96
C TRP A 295 -2.78 -4.92 -1.76
N HIS A 296 -2.70 -5.78 -2.80
CA HIS A 296 -2.65 -5.41 -4.21
C HIS A 296 -3.82 -6.07 -4.94
N ILE A 297 -4.24 -5.49 -6.04
CA ILE A 297 -5.53 -5.80 -6.69
C ILE A 297 -5.64 -7.23 -7.22
N GLU A 298 -4.52 -7.92 -7.50
CA GLU A 298 -4.56 -9.33 -7.89
C GLU A 298 -5.11 -10.22 -6.77
N GLN A 299 -4.93 -9.84 -5.50
CA GLN A 299 -5.47 -10.57 -4.35
C GLN A 299 -6.96 -10.30 -4.11
N ASP A 300 -7.53 -9.28 -4.77
CA ASP A 300 -8.97 -8.99 -4.80
C ASP A 300 -9.67 -9.57 -6.05
N TRP A 301 -8.90 -10.08 -7.02
CA TRP A 301 -9.46 -10.57 -8.27
C TRP A 301 -10.09 -11.94 -8.11
N ARG A 302 -11.42 -12.03 -8.30
CA ARG A 302 -12.17 -13.30 -8.35
C ARG A 302 -13.38 -13.13 -9.28
N ASP A 303 -13.63 -14.15 -10.09
CA ASP A 303 -14.82 -14.25 -10.95
C ASP A 303 -15.07 -13.03 -11.86
N GLY A 304 -14.00 -12.38 -12.30
CA GLY A 304 -14.08 -11.25 -13.22
C GLY A 304 -14.34 -9.90 -12.55
N ASP A 305 -14.19 -9.76 -11.22
CA ASP A 305 -14.37 -8.49 -10.50
C ASP A 305 -13.29 -8.29 -9.43
N HIS A 306 -13.21 -7.04 -8.93
CA HIS A 306 -12.46 -6.60 -7.76
C HIS A 306 -13.48 -6.15 -6.71
N GLU A 307 -13.87 -7.04 -5.81
CA GLU A 307 -15.00 -6.80 -4.91
C GLU A 307 -14.73 -5.73 -3.86
N LEU A 308 -13.55 -5.73 -3.25
CA LEU A 308 -13.14 -4.72 -2.26
C LEU A 308 -13.04 -3.34 -2.91
N VAL A 309 -12.38 -3.28 -4.08
CA VAL A 309 -12.27 -2.03 -4.84
C VAL A 309 -13.66 -1.49 -5.18
N ARG A 310 -14.56 -2.35 -5.67
CA ARG A 310 -15.94 -1.96 -6.01
C ARG A 310 -16.70 -1.43 -4.80
N ALA A 311 -16.66 -2.13 -3.68
CA ALA A 311 -17.37 -1.76 -2.46
C ALA A 311 -16.88 -0.42 -1.88
N ALA A 312 -15.58 -0.26 -1.72
CA ALA A 312 -14.97 0.95 -1.20
C ALA A 312 -15.16 2.16 -2.14
N SER A 313 -14.96 1.97 -3.45
CA SER A 313 -15.12 3.05 -4.44
C SER A 313 -16.56 3.55 -4.51
N LYS A 314 -17.55 2.66 -4.41
CA LYS A 314 -18.97 3.03 -4.41
C LYS A 314 -19.28 4.03 -3.29
N THR A 315 -18.87 3.74 -2.08
CA THR A 315 -19.14 4.61 -0.91
C THR A 315 -18.27 5.87 -0.92
N PHE A 316 -17.00 5.76 -1.34
CA PHE A 316 -16.12 6.91 -1.48
C PHE A 316 -16.65 7.92 -2.51
N LEU A 317 -17.15 7.46 -3.66
CA LEU A 317 -17.73 8.31 -4.68
C LEU A 317 -19.19 8.74 -4.38
N GLY A 318 -19.82 8.19 -3.35
CA GLY A 318 -21.20 8.51 -2.96
C GLY A 318 -22.28 8.03 -3.93
N ARG A 319 -22.02 6.87 -4.53
CA ARG A 319 -22.93 6.24 -5.50
C ARG A 319 -23.67 5.06 -4.89
#